data_4cf902f77598953777652eef14d85cb7
#
_entry.id   4cf902f77598953777652eef14d85cb7
#
_cell.length_a   1.000
_cell.length_b   1.000
_cell.length_c   1.000
_cell.angle_alpha   90.00
_cell.angle_beta   90.00
_cell.angle_gamma   90.00
#
_symmetry.space_group_name_H-M   'P 1'
#
loop_
_entity.id
_entity.type
_entity.pdbx_description
1 polymer ?
#
loop_
_entity_poly.entity_id
_entity_poly.type
_entity_poly.pdbx_seq_one_letter_code
_entity_poly.pdbx_strand_id
1 'polypeptide(L)'
;MIIAIDGPAASGKGTLARNLAKHFGLNYLDTGLIYRAVGAIVLEKGKDPSDPLSATKAAQSLTNNDLDRDDLRSEASAAAASKVAAIPGVRAALLAFQQHFAASPPGAVLDGRDIGTVVCPKADIKFYLLASAEIRARRRVKELQDRGEEAIYASVLSDLRARDERDSGRSTAPLKPASDAFCLDTDSLNAEAVFKIAVETIEERFAPNKRSGS
;
A
#
# COMPACT_ATOMS: atom_id res chain seq x y z
N MET A 1 -14.63 1.43 11.74
CA MET A 1 -13.37 2.23 11.77
C MET A 1 -12.59 1.98 10.48
N ILE A 2 -12.06 3.04 9.85
CA ILE A 2 -11.22 2.94 8.65
C ILE A 2 -9.83 3.46 9.00
N ILE A 3 -8.80 2.63 8.81
CA ILE A 3 -7.40 2.97 9.02
C ILE A 3 -6.70 3.01 7.66
N ALA A 4 -6.13 4.17 7.31
CA ALA A 4 -5.35 4.36 6.09
C ALA A 4 -3.86 4.29 6.40
N ILE A 5 -3.09 3.49 5.64
CA ILE A 5 -1.64 3.37 5.82
C ILE A 5 -0.95 3.58 4.48
N ASP A 6 -0.25 4.70 4.35
CA ASP A 6 0.49 5.06 3.15
C ASP A 6 2.01 5.06 3.38
N GLY A 7 2.77 5.07 2.31
CA GLY A 7 4.22 5.14 2.35
C GLY A 7 4.89 4.39 1.19
N PRO A 8 6.20 4.51 1.00
CA PRO A 8 6.93 3.92 -0.12
C PRO A 8 6.98 2.38 -0.05
N ALA A 9 7.45 1.75 -1.12
CA ALA A 9 7.62 0.29 -1.17
C ALA A 9 8.60 -0.18 -0.08
N ALA A 10 8.36 -1.36 0.51
CA ALA A 10 9.17 -1.97 1.56
C ALA A 10 9.34 -1.14 2.86
N SER A 11 8.46 -0.15 3.13
CA SER A 11 8.47 0.62 4.39
C SER A 11 7.86 -0.13 5.59
N GLY A 12 7.33 -1.34 5.40
CA GLY A 12 6.70 -2.12 6.47
C GLY A 12 5.18 -1.96 6.59
N LYS A 13 4.54 -1.20 5.69
CA LYS A 13 3.08 -0.93 5.71
C LYS A 13 2.23 -2.19 5.81
N GLY A 14 2.45 -3.16 4.92
CA GLY A 14 1.64 -4.37 4.89
C GLY A 14 1.73 -5.20 6.17
N THR A 15 2.87 -5.20 6.84
CA THR A 15 3.05 -5.85 8.14
C THR A 15 2.25 -5.11 9.22
N LEU A 16 2.38 -3.79 9.27
CA LEU A 16 1.61 -2.97 10.20
C LEU A 16 0.10 -3.13 9.95
N ALA A 17 -0.33 -3.04 8.68
CA ALA A 17 -1.74 -3.11 8.31
C ALA A 17 -2.40 -4.44 8.72
N ARG A 18 -1.74 -5.58 8.43
CA ARG A 18 -2.24 -6.90 8.85
C ARG A 18 -2.34 -7.03 10.37
N ASN A 19 -1.32 -6.53 11.11
CA ASN A 19 -1.31 -6.60 12.56
C ASN A 19 -2.42 -5.73 13.18
N LEU A 20 -2.62 -4.51 12.66
CA LEU A 20 -3.71 -3.63 13.12
C LEU A 20 -5.08 -4.21 12.77
N ALA A 21 -5.27 -4.74 11.56
CA ALA A 21 -6.52 -5.37 11.18
C ALA A 21 -6.87 -6.54 12.11
N LYS A 22 -5.89 -7.41 12.40
CA LYS A 22 -6.05 -8.52 13.35
C LYS A 22 -6.36 -8.03 14.77
N HIS A 23 -5.66 -7.00 15.23
CA HIS A 23 -5.80 -6.47 16.60
C HIS A 23 -7.18 -5.84 16.83
N PHE A 24 -7.65 -5.06 15.87
CA PHE A 24 -8.94 -4.35 15.98
C PHE A 24 -10.12 -5.12 15.36
N GLY A 25 -9.92 -6.34 14.87
CA GLY A 25 -10.97 -7.14 14.23
C GLY A 25 -11.53 -6.51 12.95
N LEU A 26 -10.68 -5.85 12.17
CA LEU A 26 -11.06 -5.16 10.94
C LEU A 26 -10.70 -5.98 9.69
N ASN A 27 -11.38 -5.71 8.57
CA ASN A 27 -10.98 -6.23 7.27
C ASN A 27 -9.62 -5.66 6.86
N TYR A 28 -8.87 -6.38 6.01
CA TYR A 28 -7.58 -5.91 5.49
C TYR A 28 -7.56 -5.91 3.97
N LEU A 29 -7.10 -4.82 3.37
CA LEU A 29 -6.89 -4.71 1.92
C LEU A 29 -5.48 -4.20 1.60
N ASP A 30 -4.66 -5.07 0.99
CA ASP A 30 -3.43 -4.67 0.29
C ASP A 30 -3.83 -4.12 -1.10
N THR A 31 -3.93 -2.79 -1.21
CA THR A 31 -4.30 -2.19 -2.49
C THR A 31 -3.23 -2.39 -3.57
N GLY A 32 -1.97 -2.57 -3.17
CA GLY A 32 -0.90 -2.93 -4.08
C GLY A 32 -1.14 -4.25 -4.80
N LEU A 33 -1.83 -5.20 -4.16
CA LEU A 33 -2.19 -6.48 -4.77
C LEU A 33 -3.16 -6.29 -5.95
N ILE A 34 -4.11 -5.38 -5.82
CA ILE A 34 -5.07 -5.08 -6.89
C ILE A 34 -4.34 -4.55 -8.15
N TYR A 35 -3.40 -3.62 -7.96
CA TYR A 35 -2.59 -3.11 -9.08
C TYR A 35 -1.65 -4.18 -9.65
N ARG A 36 -1.17 -5.11 -8.83
CA ARG A 36 -0.38 -6.27 -9.30
C ARG A 36 -1.22 -7.20 -10.17
N ALA A 37 -2.46 -7.45 -9.80
CA ALA A 37 -3.38 -8.25 -10.60
C ALA A 37 -3.65 -7.61 -11.96
N VAL A 38 -3.91 -6.30 -12.00
CA VAL A 38 -4.05 -5.56 -13.28
C VAL A 38 -2.78 -5.68 -14.12
N GLY A 39 -1.60 -5.48 -13.51
CA GLY A 39 -0.31 -5.62 -14.20
C GLY A 39 -0.08 -7.03 -14.76
N ALA A 40 -0.38 -8.06 -13.97
CA ALA A 40 -0.26 -9.47 -14.37
C ALA A 40 -1.19 -9.80 -15.56
N ILE A 41 -2.44 -9.35 -15.54
CA ILE A 41 -3.40 -9.53 -16.66
C ILE A 41 -2.87 -8.87 -17.95
N VAL A 42 -2.26 -7.69 -17.85
CA VAL A 42 -1.68 -7.00 -19.02
C VAL A 42 -0.49 -7.77 -19.58
N LEU A 43 0.41 -8.23 -18.69
CA LEU A 43 1.57 -9.02 -19.09
C LEU A 43 1.19 -10.37 -19.72
N GLU A 44 0.22 -11.08 -19.14
CA GLU A 44 -0.31 -12.34 -19.68
C GLU A 44 -0.84 -12.19 -21.11
N LYS A 45 -1.43 -11.04 -21.43
CA LYS A 45 -1.88 -10.72 -22.79
C LYS A 45 -0.75 -10.23 -23.72
N GLY A 46 0.49 -10.29 -23.28
CA GLY A 46 1.67 -9.83 -24.06
C GLY A 46 1.66 -8.32 -24.34
N LYS A 47 0.99 -7.50 -23.47
CA LYS A 47 0.88 -6.06 -23.65
C LYS A 47 1.83 -5.31 -22.69
N ASP A 48 2.14 -4.05 -23.05
CA ASP A 48 2.92 -3.18 -22.17
C ASP A 48 2.03 -2.65 -21.02
N PRO A 49 2.43 -2.84 -19.75
CA PRO A 49 1.73 -2.24 -18.61
C PRO A 49 1.66 -0.71 -18.63
N SER A 50 2.45 -0.05 -19.46
CA SER A 50 2.40 1.41 -19.66
C SER A 50 1.35 1.83 -20.70
N ASP A 51 0.75 0.89 -21.45
CA ASP A 51 -0.31 1.21 -22.40
C ASP A 51 -1.64 1.52 -21.68
N PRO A 52 -2.13 2.79 -21.75
CA PRO A 52 -3.32 3.19 -21.01
C PRO A 52 -4.58 2.41 -21.37
N LEU A 53 -4.73 2.03 -22.64
CA LEU A 53 -5.93 1.33 -23.09
C LEU A 53 -5.98 -0.10 -22.56
N SER A 54 -4.90 -0.85 -22.72
CA SER A 54 -4.80 -2.24 -22.24
C SER A 54 -4.92 -2.32 -20.73
N ALA A 55 -4.22 -1.44 -20.01
CA ALA A 55 -4.25 -1.42 -18.56
C ALA A 55 -5.62 -1.02 -17.99
N THR A 56 -6.29 -0.02 -18.58
CA THR A 56 -7.64 0.37 -18.15
C THR A 56 -8.65 -0.74 -18.39
N LYS A 57 -8.61 -1.41 -19.56
CA LYS A 57 -9.46 -2.57 -19.83
C LYS A 57 -9.22 -3.71 -18.84
N ALA A 58 -7.96 -4.00 -18.50
CA ALA A 58 -7.63 -5.01 -17.51
C ALA A 58 -8.20 -4.64 -16.13
N ALA A 59 -8.09 -3.39 -15.71
CA ALA A 59 -8.65 -2.92 -14.45
C ALA A 59 -10.18 -3.02 -14.39
N GLN A 60 -10.86 -2.73 -15.50
CA GLN A 60 -12.31 -2.85 -15.60
C GLN A 60 -12.83 -4.29 -15.60
N SER A 61 -12.02 -5.24 -16.04
CA SER A 61 -12.35 -6.67 -16.08
C SER A 61 -11.86 -7.45 -14.85
N LEU A 62 -11.26 -6.78 -13.87
CA LEU A 62 -10.70 -7.43 -12.68
C LEU A 62 -11.80 -8.12 -11.87
N THR A 63 -11.52 -9.36 -11.47
CA THR A 63 -12.38 -10.18 -10.62
C THR A 63 -11.67 -10.57 -9.33
N ASN A 64 -12.41 -11.09 -8.35
CA ASN A 64 -11.81 -11.58 -7.10
C ASN A 64 -10.82 -12.74 -7.36
N ASN A 65 -11.09 -13.59 -8.32
CA ASN A 65 -10.20 -14.71 -8.68
C ASN A 65 -8.82 -14.24 -9.15
N ASP A 66 -8.75 -13.05 -9.75
CA ASP A 66 -7.48 -12.47 -10.19
C ASP A 66 -6.60 -12.04 -9.00
N LEU A 67 -7.16 -11.88 -7.80
CA LEU A 67 -6.43 -11.55 -6.58
C LEU A 67 -5.81 -12.77 -5.88
N ASP A 68 -6.23 -13.98 -6.25
CA ASP A 68 -5.75 -15.24 -5.67
C ASP A 68 -4.61 -15.87 -6.49
N ARG A 69 -4.09 -15.18 -7.50
CA ARG A 69 -3.02 -15.65 -8.38
C ARG A 69 -1.66 -15.72 -7.65
N ASP A 70 -0.92 -16.79 -7.85
CA ASP A 70 0.41 -17.01 -7.24
C ASP A 70 1.47 -16.02 -7.75
N ASP A 71 1.36 -15.58 -9.01
CA ASP A 71 2.35 -14.72 -9.67
C ASP A 71 2.31 -13.24 -9.21
N LEU A 72 1.29 -12.84 -8.42
CA LEU A 72 1.17 -11.46 -7.95
C LEU A 72 2.32 -11.00 -7.04
N ARG A 73 3.04 -11.94 -6.45
CA ARG A 73 4.18 -11.62 -5.57
C ARG A 73 5.51 -11.55 -6.31
N SER A 74 5.54 -11.82 -7.62
CA SER A 74 6.74 -11.74 -8.45
C SER A 74 7.22 -10.29 -8.63
N GLU A 75 8.52 -10.13 -8.93
CA GLU A 75 9.09 -8.81 -9.26
C GLU A 75 8.50 -8.25 -10.56
N ALA A 76 8.19 -9.11 -11.54
CA ALA A 76 7.53 -8.69 -12.77
C ALA A 76 6.16 -8.04 -12.50
N SER A 77 5.32 -8.69 -11.67
CA SER A 77 4.03 -8.12 -11.25
C SER A 77 4.19 -6.85 -10.41
N ALA A 78 5.24 -6.77 -9.58
CA ALA A 78 5.54 -5.56 -8.79
C ALA A 78 5.95 -4.37 -9.67
N ALA A 79 6.75 -4.62 -10.71
CA ALA A 79 7.16 -3.60 -11.68
C ALA A 79 5.97 -3.14 -12.54
N ALA A 80 5.17 -4.10 -13.04
CA ALA A 80 3.96 -3.81 -13.81
C ALA A 80 2.95 -2.99 -12.99
N ALA A 81 2.72 -3.34 -11.71
CA ALA A 81 1.85 -2.60 -10.80
C ALA A 81 2.22 -1.12 -10.70
N SER A 82 3.51 -0.79 -10.62
CA SER A 82 3.97 0.60 -10.54
C SER A 82 3.67 1.38 -11.83
N LYS A 83 3.72 0.72 -13.00
CA LYS A 83 3.38 1.33 -14.30
C LYS A 83 1.88 1.54 -14.43
N VAL A 84 1.06 0.52 -14.23
CA VAL A 84 -0.40 0.63 -14.37
C VAL A 84 -1.00 1.60 -13.33
N ALA A 85 -0.42 1.71 -12.13
CA ALA A 85 -0.87 2.63 -11.10
C ALA A 85 -0.65 4.12 -11.44
N ALA A 86 0.16 4.44 -12.44
CA ALA A 86 0.33 5.80 -12.95
C ALA A 86 -0.79 6.21 -13.92
N ILE A 87 -1.60 5.26 -14.40
CA ILE A 87 -2.62 5.48 -15.43
C ILE A 87 -3.93 5.93 -14.77
N PRO A 88 -4.46 7.15 -15.07
CA PRO A 88 -5.68 7.66 -14.45
C PRO A 88 -6.91 6.75 -14.67
N GLY A 89 -7.06 6.15 -15.84
CA GLY A 89 -8.16 5.22 -16.15
C GLY A 89 -8.17 3.96 -15.29
N VAL A 90 -6.99 3.41 -14.99
CA VAL A 90 -6.84 2.27 -14.05
C VAL A 90 -7.27 2.68 -12.64
N ARG A 91 -6.81 3.83 -12.17
CA ARG A 91 -7.15 4.33 -10.85
C ARG A 91 -8.64 4.58 -10.68
N ALA A 92 -9.27 5.20 -11.69
CA ALA A 92 -10.71 5.44 -11.70
C ALA A 92 -11.51 4.13 -11.66
N ALA A 93 -11.10 3.10 -12.42
CA ALA A 93 -11.76 1.80 -12.42
C ALA A 93 -11.69 1.09 -11.06
N LEU A 94 -10.57 1.24 -10.32
CA LEU A 94 -10.36 0.55 -9.05
C LEU A 94 -10.86 1.32 -7.82
N LEU A 95 -11.15 2.61 -7.93
CA LEU A 95 -11.48 3.47 -6.79
C LEU A 95 -12.74 3.03 -6.07
N ALA A 96 -13.82 2.77 -6.81
CA ALA A 96 -15.11 2.37 -6.24
C ALA A 96 -15.00 1.05 -5.45
N PHE A 97 -14.25 0.08 -5.96
CA PHE A 97 -14.00 -1.19 -5.26
C PHE A 97 -13.30 -0.95 -3.91
N GLN A 98 -12.23 -0.16 -3.89
CA GLN A 98 -11.47 0.14 -2.68
C GLN A 98 -12.34 0.87 -1.65
N GLN A 99 -13.13 1.85 -2.07
CA GLN A 99 -14.04 2.60 -1.21
C GLN A 99 -15.16 1.73 -0.64
N HIS A 100 -15.73 0.85 -1.46
CA HIS A 100 -16.76 -0.09 -1.01
C HIS A 100 -16.18 -1.05 0.04
N PHE A 101 -14.99 -1.60 -0.21
CA PHE A 101 -14.30 -2.45 0.77
C PHE A 101 -14.06 -1.73 2.09
N ALA A 102 -13.57 -0.48 2.03
CA ALA A 102 -13.30 0.31 3.23
C ALA A 102 -14.55 0.57 4.07
N ALA A 103 -15.71 0.74 3.42
CA ALA A 103 -17.00 1.00 4.09
C ALA A 103 -17.69 -0.27 4.61
N SER A 104 -17.22 -1.46 4.23
CA SER A 104 -17.85 -2.73 4.63
C SER A 104 -17.64 -3.04 6.11
N PRO A 105 -18.68 -3.47 6.86
CA PRO A 105 -18.53 -3.86 8.26
C PRO A 105 -17.50 -4.98 8.45
N PRO A 106 -16.75 -4.98 9.55
CA PRO A 106 -16.74 -4.06 10.70
C PRO A 106 -15.92 -2.79 10.48
N GLY A 107 -15.46 -2.52 9.28
CA GLY A 107 -14.51 -1.51 8.89
C GLY A 107 -13.23 -2.14 8.33
N ALA A 108 -12.22 -1.34 7.96
CA ALA A 108 -11.06 -1.86 7.27
C ALA A 108 -9.76 -1.11 7.57
N VAL A 109 -8.65 -1.83 7.42
CA VAL A 109 -7.30 -1.28 7.28
C VAL A 109 -6.90 -1.44 5.81
N LEU A 110 -6.56 -0.33 5.17
CA LEU A 110 -6.06 -0.33 3.80
C LEU A 110 -4.61 0.16 3.80
N ASP A 111 -3.74 -0.52 3.05
CA ASP A 111 -2.41 -0.02 2.79
C ASP A 111 -2.13 0.26 1.31
N GLY A 112 -1.41 1.35 1.06
CA GLY A 112 -1.16 1.81 -0.31
C GLY A 112 -0.18 2.96 -0.43
N ARG A 113 -0.54 3.94 -1.29
CA ARG A 113 0.25 5.13 -1.59
C ARG A 113 -0.53 6.43 -1.44
N ASP A 114 -1.83 6.34 -1.54
CA ASP A 114 -2.77 7.45 -1.59
C ASP A 114 -4.10 7.12 -0.88
N ILE A 115 -4.06 6.19 0.06
CA ILE A 115 -5.26 5.77 0.80
C ILE A 115 -5.81 6.95 1.58
N GLY A 116 -4.98 7.63 2.37
CA GLY A 116 -5.40 8.75 3.20
C GLY A 116 -5.63 10.05 2.43
N THR A 117 -5.19 10.14 1.16
CA THR A 117 -5.34 11.36 0.36
C THR A 117 -6.44 11.28 -0.70
N VAL A 118 -6.67 10.08 -1.28
CA VAL A 118 -7.58 9.89 -2.41
C VAL A 118 -8.63 8.82 -2.16
N VAL A 119 -8.22 7.62 -1.73
CA VAL A 119 -9.14 6.49 -1.59
C VAL A 119 -10.10 6.70 -0.41
N CYS A 120 -9.56 7.00 0.77
CA CYS A 120 -10.28 7.21 2.01
C CYS A 120 -9.84 8.54 2.66
N PRO A 121 -10.12 9.70 2.03
CA PRO A 121 -9.68 11.00 2.58
C PRO A 121 -10.35 11.35 3.91
N LYS A 122 -11.42 10.64 4.27
CA LYS A 122 -12.12 10.75 5.55
C LYS A 122 -11.87 9.55 6.47
N ALA A 123 -10.77 8.79 6.27
CA ALA A 123 -10.40 7.71 7.17
C ALA A 123 -10.29 8.23 8.61
N ASP A 124 -10.71 7.41 9.58
CA ASP A 124 -10.74 7.76 11.00
C ASP A 124 -9.35 8.05 11.56
N ILE A 125 -8.35 7.33 11.03
CA ILE A 125 -6.93 7.56 11.32
C ILE A 125 -6.07 7.26 10.10
N LYS A 126 -4.98 8.01 9.95
CA LYS A 126 -4.06 7.90 8.82
C LYS A 126 -2.63 7.83 9.31
N PHE A 127 -1.90 6.84 8.82
CA PHE A 127 -0.46 6.70 9.02
C PHE A 127 0.28 6.87 7.70
N TYR A 128 1.43 7.53 7.77
CA TYR A 128 2.37 7.58 6.67
C TYR A 128 3.73 7.06 7.15
N LEU A 129 4.10 5.87 6.66
CA LEU A 129 5.37 5.25 7.05
C LEU A 129 6.51 5.79 6.19
N LEU A 130 7.54 6.26 6.87
CA LEU A 130 8.81 6.69 6.30
C LEU A 130 9.88 5.64 6.55
N ALA A 131 10.73 5.41 5.56
CA ALA A 131 11.99 4.69 5.71
C ALA A 131 12.93 5.08 4.58
N SER A 132 14.23 5.18 4.87
CA SER A 132 15.26 5.45 3.87
C SER A 132 15.30 4.37 2.78
N ALA A 133 15.68 4.72 1.57
CA ALA A 133 15.77 3.77 0.47
C ALA A 133 16.72 2.60 0.81
N GLU A 134 17.78 2.88 1.54
CA GLU A 134 18.80 1.95 1.98
C GLU A 134 18.23 0.89 2.94
N ILE A 135 17.48 1.31 3.94
CA ILE A 135 16.82 0.40 4.90
C ILE A 135 15.76 -0.44 4.19
N ARG A 136 14.97 0.17 3.31
CA ARG A 136 13.94 -0.55 2.53
C ARG A 136 14.57 -1.57 1.57
N ALA A 137 15.72 -1.24 0.96
CA ALA A 137 16.45 -2.18 0.12
C ALA A 137 16.97 -3.39 0.92
N ARG A 138 17.52 -3.17 2.13
CA ARG A 138 17.94 -4.26 3.01
C ARG A 138 16.77 -5.16 3.41
N ARG A 139 15.62 -4.57 3.78
CA ARG A 139 14.40 -5.33 4.12
C ARG A 139 13.92 -6.16 2.93
N ARG A 140 13.95 -5.59 1.72
CA ARG A 140 13.52 -6.27 0.50
C ARG A 140 14.45 -7.39 0.08
N VAL A 141 15.77 -7.18 0.16
CA VAL A 141 16.76 -8.25 -0.10
C VAL A 141 16.52 -9.42 0.83
N LYS A 142 16.35 -9.16 2.12
CA LYS A 142 16.05 -10.21 3.10
C LYS A 142 14.75 -10.94 2.75
N GLU A 143 13.69 -10.24 2.41
CA GLU A 143 12.40 -10.82 2.04
C GLU A 143 12.52 -11.74 0.81
N LEU A 144 13.32 -11.35 -0.20
CA LEU A 144 13.58 -12.16 -1.40
C LEU A 144 14.40 -13.41 -1.05
N GLN A 145 15.47 -13.27 -0.24
CA GLN A 145 16.28 -14.38 0.23
C GLN A 145 15.48 -15.37 1.08
N ASP A 146 14.60 -14.89 1.96
CA ASP A 146 13.71 -15.74 2.78
C ASP A 146 12.73 -16.56 1.91
N ARG A 147 12.48 -16.13 0.67
CA ARG A 147 11.71 -16.86 -0.36
C ARG A 147 12.55 -17.75 -1.27
N GLY A 148 13.88 -17.81 -1.05
CA GLY A 148 14.79 -18.56 -1.89
C GLY A 148 15.14 -17.88 -3.22
N GLU A 149 14.86 -16.58 -3.37
CA GLU A 149 15.17 -15.80 -4.55
C GLU A 149 16.54 -15.12 -4.40
N GLU A 150 17.33 -15.09 -5.47
CA GLU A 150 18.58 -14.32 -5.50
C GLU A 150 18.26 -12.82 -5.57
N ALA A 151 18.91 -12.02 -4.75
CA ALA A 151 18.72 -10.57 -4.70
C ALA A 151 20.03 -9.82 -4.54
N ILE A 152 20.33 -8.94 -5.49
CA ILE A 152 21.49 -8.05 -5.45
C ILE A 152 21.08 -6.72 -4.87
N TYR A 153 21.65 -6.33 -3.74
CA TYR A 153 21.28 -5.11 -3.01
C TYR A 153 21.30 -3.85 -3.90
N ALA A 154 22.33 -3.67 -4.73
CA ALA A 154 22.44 -2.50 -5.60
C ALA A 154 21.29 -2.41 -6.63
N SER A 155 20.87 -3.55 -7.18
CA SER A 155 19.74 -3.62 -8.10
C SER A 155 18.43 -3.28 -7.37
N VAL A 156 18.18 -3.92 -6.22
CA VAL A 156 16.99 -3.68 -5.41
C VAL A 156 16.89 -2.20 -4.97
N LEU A 157 18.01 -1.59 -4.58
CA LEU A 157 18.05 -0.17 -4.19
C LEU A 157 17.72 0.74 -5.39
N SER A 158 18.30 0.44 -6.56
CA SER A 158 18.03 1.19 -7.80
C SER A 158 16.55 1.12 -8.18
N ASP A 159 15.95 -0.08 -8.13
CA ASP A 159 14.55 -0.31 -8.47
C ASP A 159 13.60 0.40 -7.50
N LEU A 160 13.92 0.40 -6.20
CA LEU A 160 13.15 1.11 -5.19
C LEU A 160 13.19 2.63 -5.41
N ARG A 161 14.36 3.20 -5.71
CA ARG A 161 14.49 4.64 -6.01
C ARG A 161 13.71 5.03 -7.25
N ALA A 162 13.84 4.27 -8.34
CA ALA A 162 13.07 4.49 -9.56
C ALA A 162 11.56 4.37 -9.35
N ARG A 163 11.14 3.48 -8.45
CA ARG A 163 9.73 3.34 -8.06
C ARG A 163 9.25 4.53 -7.25
N ASP A 164 10.03 4.98 -6.27
CA ASP A 164 9.69 6.15 -5.45
C ASP A 164 9.53 7.42 -6.30
N GLU A 165 10.43 7.59 -7.26
CA GLU A 165 10.36 8.70 -8.21
C GLU A 165 9.07 8.64 -9.04
N ARG A 166 8.71 7.46 -9.56
CA ARG A 166 7.42 7.28 -10.26
C ARG A 166 6.23 7.52 -9.35
N ASP A 167 6.24 6.94 -8.12
CA ASP A 167 5.12 7.03 -7.19
C ASP A 167 4.89 8.48 -6.71
N SER A 168 5.95 9.24 -6.48
CA SER A 168 5.89 10.65 -6.04
C SER A 168 5.66 11.64 -7.20
N GLY A 169 6.15 11.32 -8.39
CA GLY A 169 6.05 12.17 -9.59
C GLY A 169 4.73 12.03 -10.37
N ARG A 170 3.77 11.21 -9.91
CA ARG A 170 2.48 11.05 -10.60
C ARG A 170 1.71 12.37 -10.62
N SER A 171 1.11 12.70 -11.76
CA SER A 171 0.15 13.82 -11.87
C SER A 171 -1.15 13.54 -11.12
N THR A 172 -1.54 12.25 -11.01
CA THR A 172 -2.74 11.80 -10.30
C THR A 172 -2.34 10.96 -9.10
N ALA A 173 -2.84 11.33 -7.92
CA ALA A 173 -2.62 10.61 -6.65
C ALA A 173 -1.13 10.32 -6.34
N PRO A 174 -0.27 11.36 -6.29
CA PRO A 174 1.13 11.19 -5.95
C PRO A 174 1.30 10.61 -4.54
N LEU A 175 2.38 9.86 -4.33
CA LEU A 175 2.76 9.41 -3.00
C LEU A 175 3.17 10.60 -2.14
N LYS A 176 2.32 10.97 -1.22
CA LYS A 176 2.57 12.03 -0.21
C LYS A 176 1.72 11.79 1.03
N PRO A 177 2.15 12.25 2.21
CA PRO A 177 1.33 12.16 3.40
C PRO A 177 0.06 13.01 3.25
N ALA A 178 -1.04 12.55 3.82
CA ALA A 178 -2.20 13.39 4.06
C ALA A 178 -1.85 14.42 5.14
N SER A 179 -2.49 15.60 5.12
CA SER A 179 -2.17 16.69 6.06
C SER A 179 -2.45 16.34 7.54
N ASP A 180 -3.31 15.35 7.76
CA ASP A 180 -3.71 14.82 9.06
C ASP A 180 -3.12 13.42 9.35
N ALA A 181 -2.12 12.98 8.58
CA ALA A 181 -1.48 11.70 8.80
C ALA A 181 -0.40 11.76 9.89
N PHE A 182 -0.35 10.72 10.71
CA PHE A 182 0.79 10.46 11.61
C PHE A 182 1.96 9.92 10.78
N CYS A 183 3.02 10.74 10.68
CA CYS A 183 4.25 10.32 10.00
C CYS A 183 5.11 9.51 10.97
N LEU A 184 5.42 8.27 10.61
CA LEU A 184 6.17 7.34 11.43
C LEU A 184 7.45 6.92 10.71
N ASP A 185 8.59 7.40 11.18
CA ASP A 185 9.89 6.97 10.71
C ASP A 185 10.21 5.57 11.28
N THR A 186 10.49 4.64 10.40
CA THR A 186 10.72 3.24 10.74
C THR A 186 12.17 2.79 10.51
N ASP A 187 13.10 3.70 10.26
CA ASP A 187 14.51 3.34 9.96
C ASP A 187 15.16 2.56 11.10
N SER A 188 14.95 3.01 12.35
CA SER A 188 15.51 2.41 13.55
C SER A 188 14.55 1.49 14.31
N LEU A 189 13.31 1.32 13.82
CA LEU A 189 12.27 0.58 14.52
C LEU A 189 12.08 -0.82 13.92
N ASN A 190 11.88 -1.81 14.79
CA ASN A 190 11.39 -3.12 14.38
C ASN A 190 9.85 -3.11 14.23
N ALA A 191 9.30 -4.17 13.66
CA ALA A 191 7.87 -4.26 13.37
C ALA A 191 7.00 -4.19 14.64
N GLU A 192 7.47 -4.71 15.76
CA GLU A 192 6.75 -4.71 17.04
C GLU A 192 6.67 -3.29 17.62
N ALA A 193 7.78 -2.54 17.61
CA ALA A 193 7.80 -1.16 18.06
C ALA A 193 6.88 -0.26 17.20
N VAL A 194 6.93 -0.41 15.88
CA VAL A 194 6.03 0.30 14.95
C VAL A 194 4.56 -0.01 15.25
N PHE A 195 4.24 -1.28 15.48
CA PHE A 195 2.89 -1.71 15.81
C PHE A 195 2.42 -1.11 17.15
N LYS A 196 3.25 -1.16 18.20
CA LYS A 196 2.93 -0.60 19.51
C LYS A 196 2.63 0.90 19.42
N ILE A 197 3.48 1.68 18.76
CA ILE A 197 3.27 3.12 18.55
C ILE A 197 1.95 3.37 17.82
N ALA A 198 1.65 2.59 16.78
CA ALA A 198 0.42 2.76 16.03
C ALA A 198 -0.83 2.44 16.85
N VAL A 199 -0.80 1.38 17.69
CA VAL A 199 -1.91 1.04 18.60
C VAL A 199 -2.12 2.17 19.62
N GLU A 200 -1.07 2.62 20.30
CA GLU A 200 -1.14 3.72 21.26
C GLU A 200 -1.73 4.99 20.61
N THR A 201 -1.29 5.34 19.40
CA THR A 201 -1.81 6.49 18.65
C THR A 201 -3.31 6.34 18.34
N ILE A 202 -3.77 5.13 17.97
CA ILE A 202 -5.18 4.86 17.70
C ILE A 202 -5.98 4.97 19.00
N GLU A 203 -5.54 4.35 20.08
CA GLU A 203 -6.24 4.35 21.37
C GLU A 203 -6.36 5.76 21.95
N GLU A 204 -5.31 6.57 21.87
CA GLU A 204 -5.33 7.97 22.27
C GLU A 204 -6.34 8.79 21.45
N ARG A 205 -6.43 8.54 20.13
CA ARG A 205 -7.36 9.23 19.24
C ARG A 205 -8.82 8.95 19.58
N PHE A 206 -9.11 7.72 20.02
CA PHE A 206 -10.48 7.27 20.35
C PHE A 206 -10.75 7.18 21.85
N ALA A 207 -9.77 7.56 22.69
CA ALA A 207 -9.99 7.64 24.13
C ALA A 207 -11.16 8.59 24.42
N PRO A 208 -12.16 8.21 25.24
CA PRO A 208 -13.21 9.10 25.66
C PRO A 208 -12.58 10.32 26.38
N ASN A 209 -12.93 11.51 25.91
CA ASN A 209 -12.42 12.78 26.44
C ASN A 209 -12.63 12.84 27.96
N LYS A 210 -11.61 12.57 28.75
CA LYS A 210 -11.61 12.75 30.21
C LYS A 210 -11.52 14.24 30.62
N ARG A 211 -12.02 15.14 29.80
CA ARG A 211 -12.09 16.58 30.11
C ARG A 211 -13.54 17.03 30.24
N SER A 212 -14.09 16.88 31.42
CA SER A 212 -15.06 17.81 32.05
C SER A 212 -15.48 17.28 33.39
N GLY A 213 -14.79 17.72 34.43
CA GLY A 213 -15.11 17.45 35.84
C GLY A 213 -14.13 18.19 36.74
N SER A 214 -14.23 19.51 36.72
CA SER A 214 -13.75 20.36 37.83
C SER A 214 -14.54 21.64 37.82
#